data_964bf4505693b89ce6962510044550a6
#
_entry.id   964bf4505693b89ce6962510044550a6
#
_cell.length_a   1.000
_cell.length_b   1.000
_cell.length_c   1.000
_cell.angle_alpha   90.00
_cell.angle_beta   90.00
_cell.angle_gamma   90.00
#
_symmetry.space_group_name_H-M   'P 1'
#
loop_
_entity.id
_entity.type
_entity.pdbx_description
1 polymer ?
#
loop_
_entity_poly.entity_id
_entity_poly.type
_entity_poly.pdbx_seq_one_letter_code
_entity_poly.pdbx_strand_id
1 'polypeptide(L)'
;SDLAEVGPAGAGEEAQPCDLADAVAVSRLVQGVDAIVHLGGVSVERPFEEILPANIQGVYNLFEAARIHGVRRVVFASSNHVIGFYEQGKQLDANVPLRPDGYYGLSKAYGENLSRFYFDRYGIETVCLRIGSSFPEPKDRRMMVTWLSYDDLTDLVTRSLFTPEVGHLIVYGASANRC
;
A
#
# COMPACT_ATOMS: atom_id res chain seq x y z
N SER A 1 -3.05 7.12 -10.97
CA SER A 1 -3.18 8.58 -10.74
C SER A 1 -2.04 9.07 -9.87
N ASP A 2 -1.59 10.26 -10.08
CA ASP A 2 -0.53 10.92 -9.31
C ASP A 2 -0.77 12.44 -9.36
N LEU A 3 -0.08 13.21 -8.51
CA LEU A 3 0.04 14.66 -8.65
C LEU A 3 1.07 15.07 -9.72
N ALA A 4 2.07 14.22 -9.98
CA ALA A 4 3.03 14.42 -11.05
C ALA A 4 2.42 14.12 -12.43
N GLU A 5 3.00 14.71 -13.48
CA GLU A 5 2.67 14.32 -14.85
C GLU A 5 2.98 12.82 -15.01
N VAL A 6 1.93 12.05 -15.21
CA VAL A 6 2.05 10.64 -15.58
C VAL A 6 2.43 10.59 -17.06
N GLY A 7 3.44 9.81 -17.41
CA GLY A 7 3.81 9.61 -18.80
C GLY A 7 2.63 9.15 -19.67
N PRO A 8 2.79 9.07 -20.99
CA PRO A 8 1.70 8.68 -21.88
C PRO A 8 1.15 7.31 -21.48
N ALA A 9 -0.15 7.24 -21.34
CA ALA A 9 -0.86 6.01 -21.00
C ALA A 9 -0.70 4.98 -22.15
N GLY A 10 -0.52 3.70 -21.76
CA GLY A 10 -0.50 2.58 -22.71
C GLY A 10 -1.89 2.26 -23.26
N ALA A 11 -1.96 1.30 -24.15
CA ALA A 11 -3.25 0.85 -24.69
C ALA A 11 -4.11 0.24 -23.56
N GLY A 12 -5.31 0.79 -23.37
CA GLY A 12 -6.22 0.38 -22.29
C GLY A 12 -5.94 1.03 -20.93
N GLU A 13 -5.02 1.98 -20.86
CA GLU A 13 -4.71 2.76 -19.67
C GLU A 13 -5.27 4.18 -19.80
N GLU A 14 -5.69 4.75 -18.69
CA GLU A 14 -6.09 6.15 -18.55
C GLU A 14 -5.32 6.79 -17.39
N ALA A 15 -4.58 7.85 -17.70
CA ALA A 15 -3.84 8.62 -16.70
C ALA A 15 -4.66 9.83 -16.24
N GLN A 16 -5.00 9.86 -14.95
CA GLN A 16 -5.77 10.96 -14.35
C GLN A 16 -4.99 11.54 -13.17
N PRO A 17 -4.67 12.85 -13.15
CA PRO A 17 -4.11 13.49 -11.97
C PRO A 17 -5.17 13.52 -10.86
N CYS A 18 -4.74 13.16 -9.64
CA CYS A 18 -5.61 13.12 -8.47
C CYS A 18 -4.83 13.42 -7.21
N ASP A 19 -5.24 14.47 -6.48
CA ASP A 19 -4.80 14.69 -5.12
C ASP A 19 -5.58 13.76 -4.19
N LEU A 20 -4.87 12.88 -3.49
CA LEU A 20 -5.47 11.96 -2.54
C LEU A 20 -6.15 12.67 -1.36
N ALA A 21 -5.73 13.89 -1.02
CA ALA A 21 -6.37 14.69 0.01
C ALA A 21 -7.73 15.27 -0.43
N ASP A 22 -8.00 15.34 -1.74
CA ASP A 22 -9.30 15.77 -2.28
C ASP A 22 -10.28 14.59 -2.36
N ALA A 23 -11.18 14.50 -1.38
CA ALA A 23 -12.19 13.44 -1.31
C ALA A 23 -13.10 13.38 -2.55
N VAL A 24 -13.39 14.53 -3.18
CA VAL A 24 -14.26 14.58 -4.37
C VAL A 24 -13.51 14.02 -5.58
N ALA A 25 -12.26 14.40 -5.76
CA ALA A 25 -11.41 13.88 -6.84
C ALA A 25 -11.21 12.37 -6.70
N VAL A 26 -10.89 11.89 -5.49
CA VAL A 26 -10.74 10.45 -5.21
C VAL A 26 -12.04 9.69 -5.47
N SER A 27 -13.18 10.22 -5.04
CA SER A 27 -14.49 9.59 -5.28
C SER A 27 -14.80 9.46 -6.79
N ARG A 28 -14.49 10.48 -7.58
CA ARG A 28 -14.65 10.41 -9.04
C ARG A 28 -13.73 9.37 -9.68
N LEU A 29 -12.47 9.32 -9.23
CA LEU A 29 -11.48 8.36 -9.72
C LEU A 29 -11.90 6.91 -9.46
N VAL A 30 -12.51 6.64 -8.31
CA VAL A 30 -12.92 5.29 -7.86
C VAL A 30 -14.25 4.84 -8.46
N GLN A 31 -15.02 5.75 -9.05
CA GLN A 31 -16.32 5.41 -9.64
C GLN A 31 -16.19 4.43 -10.81
N GLY A 32 -16.85 3.28 -10.71
CA GLY A 32 -16.88 2.25 -11.76
C GLY A 32 -15.64 1.34 -11.83
N VAL A 33 -14.77 1.38 -10.84
CA VAL A 33 -13.59 0.49 -10.73
C VAL A 33 -13.97 -0.81 -10.02
N ASP A 34 -13.44 -1.93 -10.47
CA ASP A 34 -13.63 -3.26 -9.87
C ASP A 34 -12.73 -3.50 -8.65
N ALA A 35 -11.50 -2.99 -8.70
CA ALA A 35 -10.50 -3.13 -7.64
C ALA A 35 -9.53 -1.96 -7.63
N ILE A 36 -8.83 -1.77 -6.50
CA ILE A 36 -7.87 -0.69 -6.32
C ILE A 36 -6.50 -1.26 -5.94
N VAL A 37 -5.44 -0.80 -6.63
CA VAL A 37 -4.05 -0.97 -6.20
C VAL A 37 -3.55 0.39 -5.73
N HIS A 38 -3.40 0.54 -4.42
CA HIS A 38 -2.99 1.80 -3.81
C HIS A 38 -1.50 1.82 -3.52
N LEU A 39 -0.74 2.44 -4.40
CA LEU A 39 0.71 2.66 -4.26
C LEU A 39 1.03 4.13 -3.94
N GLY A 40 0.02 5.01 -3.97
CA GLY A 40 0.17 6.45 -3.80
C GLY A 40 0.56 6.88 -2.38
N GLY A 41 1.00 8.13 -2.29
CA GLY A 41 1.38 8.79 -1.05
C GLY A 41 2.87 9.06 -0.93
N VAL A 42 3.25 9.72 0.17
CA VAL A 42 4.66 9.95 0.53
C VAL A 42 5.29 8.62 0.91
N SER A 43 6.37 8.22 0.25
CA SER A 43 6.98 6.89 0.34
C SER A 43 8.26 6.83 1.18
N VAL A 44 8.62 7.93 1.83
CA VAL A 44 9.81 8.06 2.67
C VAL A 44 9.48 8.83 3.94
N GLU A 45 10.37 8.80 4.93
CA GLU A 45 10.20 9.61 6.14
C GLU A 45 10.22 11.10 5.81
N ARG A 46 9.22 11.82 6.31
CA ARG A 46 9.02 13.27 6.18
C ARG A 46 8.38 13.82 7.45
N PRO A 47 8.37 15.15 7.66
CA PRO A 47 7.55 15.79 8.68
C PRO A 47 6.09 15.36 8.59
N PHE A 48 5.42 15.28 9.74
CA PHE A 48 4.04 14.78 9.82
C PHE A 48 3.08 15.56 8.92
N GLU A 49 3.27 16.87 8.81
CA GLU A 49 2.45 17.78 8.00
C GLU A 49 2.51 17.46 6.49
N GLU A 50 3.62 16.88 6.03
CA GLU A 50 3.76 16.42 4.64
C GLU A 50 3.12 15.05 4.42
N ILE A 51 3.17 14.18 5.45
CA ILE A 51 2.62 12.82 5.40
C ILE A 51 1.09 12.82 5.58
N LEU A 52 0.57 13.70 6.44
CA LEU A 52 -0.84 13.73 6.82
C LEU A 52 -1.80 13.79 5.63
N PRO A 53 -1.66 14.72 4.65
CA PRO A 53 -2.64 14.86 3.58
C PRO A 53 -2.73 13.61 2.71
N ALA A 54 -1.61 13.09 2.25
CA ALA A 54 -1.59 11.98 1.30
C ALA A 54 -1.76 10.60 1.99
N ASN A 55 -1.07 10.37 3.12
CA ASN A 55 -0.99 9.04 3.70
C ASN A 55 -2.08 8.76 4.74
N ILE A 56 -2.63 9.76 5.40
CA ILE A 56 -3.68 9.59 6.40
C ILE A 56 -5.03 9.96 5.80
N GLN A 57 -5.21 11.23 5.40
CA GLN A 57 -6.46 11.69 4.81
C GLN A 57 -6.74 11.01 3.47
N GLY A 58 -5.72 10.88 2.61
CA GLY A 58 -5.85 10.24 1.29
C GLY A 58 -6.23 8.77 1.39
N VAL A 59 -5.64 8.02 2.32
CA VAL A 59 -6.00 6.61 2.54
C VAL A 59 -7.44 6.49 3.06
N TYR A 60 -7.87 7.37 3.97
CA TYR A 60 -9.26 7.43 4.39
C TYR A 60 -10.20 7.71 3.22
N ASN A 61 -9.90 8.74 2.42
CA ASN A 61 -10.72 9.11 1.24
C ASN A 61 -10.85 7.94 0.26
N LEU A 62 -9.76 7.18 0.05
CA LEU A 62 -9.77 6.01 -0.83
C LEU A 62 -10.69 4.90 -0.33
N PHE A 63 -10.57 4.51 0.94
CA PHE A 63 -11.42 3.46 1.51
C PHE A 63 -12.88 3.89 1.59
N GLU A 64 -13.16 5.15 1.90
CA GLU A 64 -14.53 5.68 1.90
C GLU A 64 -15.11 5.74 0.48
N ALA A 65 -14.33 6.14 -0.52
CA ALA A 65 -14.74 6.07 -1.93
C ALA A 65 -14.99 4.62 -2.37
N ALA A 66 -14.12 3.69 -2.01
CA ALA A 66 -14.30 2.26 -2.27
C ALA A 66 -15.64 1.75 -1.69
N ARG A 67 -15.95 2.13 -0.44
CA ARG A 67 -17.23 1.79 0.20
C ARG A 67 -18.43 2.38 -0.53
N ILE A 68 -18.38 3.66 -0.89
CA ILE A 68 -19.48 4.37 -1.56
C ILE A 68 -19.78 3.77 -2.94
N HIS A 69 -18.72 3.45 -3.69
CA HIS A 69 -18.82 2.93 -5.06
C HIS A 69 -18.87 1.40 -5.16
N GLY A 70 -18.88 0.69 -4.02
CA GLY A 70 -19.04 -0.77 -4.00
C GLY A 70 -17.79 -1.54 -4.43
N VAL A 71 -16.61 -0.92 -4.41
CA VAL A 71 -15.34 -1.61 -4.67
C VAL A 71 -15.04 -2.56 -3.51
N ARG A 72 -14.82 -3.84 -3.82
CA ARG A 72 -14.68 -4.88 -2.82
C ARG A 72 -13.25 -5.37 -2.59
N ARG A 73 -12.32 -4.97 -3.43
CA ARG A 73 -10.93 -5.41 -3.36
C ARG A 73 -9.96 -4.24 -3.39
N VAL A 74 -9.09 -4.19 -2.37
CA VAL A 74 -8.00 -3.22 -2.28
C VAL A 74 -6.68 -3.94 -2.06
N VAL A 75 -5.65 -3.62 -2.84
CA VAL A 75 -4.26 -3.98 -2.57
C VAL A 75 -3.57 -2.72 -2.05
N PHE A 76 -3.15 -2.74 -0.79
CA PHE A 76 -2.57 -1.59 -0.10
C PHE A 76 -1.05 -1.76 0.07
N ALA A 77 -0.28 -0.85 -0.52
CA ALA A 77 1.16 -0.81 -0.28
C ALA A 77 1.46 -0.31 1.13
N SER A 78 1.62 -1.26 2.06
CA SER A 78 2.20 -1.04 3.37
C SER A 78 3.73 -1.07 3.28
N SER A 79 4.40 -1.13 4.40
CA SER A 79 5.86 -1.07 4.48
C SER A 79 6.40 -1.90 5.64
N ASN A 80 7.64 -2.37 5.53
CA ASN A 80 8.38 -2.92 6.67
C ASN A 80 8.64 -1.89 7.77
N HIS A 81 8.52 -0.58 7.51
CA HIS A 81 8.58 0.48 8.52
C HIS A 81 7.47 0.42 9.58
N VAL A 82 6.39 -0.34 9.35
CA VAL A 82 5.36 -0.58 10.37
C VAL A 82 5.86 -1.41 11.56
N ILE A 83 7.00 -2.11 11.38
CA ILE A 83 7.66 -2.93 12.40
C ILE A 83 9.13 -2.52 12.59
N GLY A 84 9.52 -1.30 12.16
CA GLY A 84 10.90 -0.86 12.05
C GLY A 84 11.66 -0.79 13.38
N PHE A 85 10.99 -0.66 14.53
CA PHE A 85 11.63 -0.68 15.85
C PHE A 85 11.89 -2.08 16.43
N TYR A 86 11.63 -3.15 15.70
CA TYR A 86 12.08 -4.46 16.12
C TYR A 86 13.59 -4.63 15.86
N GLU A 87 14.26 -5.33 16.77
CA GLU A 87 15.68 -5.64 16.62
C GLU A 87 15.94 -6.56 15.43
N GLN A 88 17.06 -6.35 14.75
CA GLN A 88 17.51 -7.23 13.69
C GLN A 88 17.75 -8.65 14.22
N GLY A 89 17.47 -9.65 13.37
CA GLY A 89 17.64 -11.06 13.70
C GLY A 89 16.45 -11.69 14.42
N LYS A 90 15.42 -10.92 14.81
CA LYS A 90 14.17 -11.51 15.30
C LYS A 90 13.34 -12.01 14.13
N GLN A 91 12.85 -13.23 14.25
CA GLN A 91 11.87 -13.77 13.33
C GLN A 91 10.50 -13.17 13.66
N LEU A 92 9.91 -12.45 12.71
CA LEU A 92 8.64 -11.76 12.86
C LEU A 92 7.63 -12.32 11.87
N ASP A 93 6.41 -12.55 12.32
CA ASP A 93 5.28 -12.85 11.47
C ASP A 93 4.38 -11.61 11.26
N ALA A 94 3.30 -11.77 10.51
CA ALA A 94 2.39 -10.66 10.22
C ALA A 94 1.57 -10.19 11.44
N ASN A 95 1.50 -10.99 12.52
CA ASN A 95 0.65 -10.77 13.68
C ASN A 95 1.36 -10.06 14.85
N VAL A 96 2.68 -9.78 14.70
CA VAL A 96 3.39 -9.04 15.74
C VAL A 96 2.80 -7.65 15.93
N PRO A 97 2.79 -7.09 17.15
CA PRO A 97 2.37 -5.72 17.40
C PRO A 97 3.10 -4.72 16.51
N LEU A 98 2.40 -3.72 16.00
CA LEU A 98 3.03 -2.68 15.20
C LEU A 98 3.98 -1.84 16.05
N ARG A 99 5.19 -1.58 15.55
CA ARG A 99 6.22 -0.75 16.15
C ARG A 99 6.89 0.11 15.08
N PRO A 100 6.14 1.11 14.52
CA PRO A 100 6.66 1.97 13.45
C PRO A 100 7.82 2.82 13.92
N ASP A 101 8.81 3.01 13.05
CA ASP A 101 10.07 3.70 13.34
C ASP A 101 10.09 5.18 12.92
N GLY A 102 8.98 5.69 12.40
CA GLY A 102 8.81 7.09 12.01
C GLY A 102 7.36 7.41 11.62
N TYR A 103 7.11 8.65 11.23
CA TYR A 103 5.78 9.10 10.78
C TYR A 103 5.32 8.39 9.50
N TYR A 104 6.25 8.09 8.60
CA TYR A 104 5.95 7.27 7.43
C TYR A 104 5.47 5.87 7.84
N GLY A 105 6.23 5.18 8.68
CA GLY A 105 5.83 3.87 9.22
C GLY A 105 4.51 3.93 9.97
N LEU A 106 4.29 4.98 10.79
CA LEU A 106 3.03 5.21 11.50
C LEU A 106 1.85 5.38 10.53
N SER A 107 2.04 6.11 9.43
CA SER A 107 0.99 6.29 8.43
C SER A 107 0.61 4.97 7.72
N LYS A 108 1.58 4.11 7.47
CA LYS A 108 1.33 2.79 6.91
C LYS A 108 0.62 1.86 7.92
N ALA A 109 1.01 1.93 9.21
CA ALA A 109 0.30 1.24 10.31
C ALA A 109 -1.15 1.71 10.45
N TYR A 110 -1.42 3.00 10.29
CA TYR A 110 -2.78 3.55 10.20
C TYR A 110 -3.55 2.90 9.05
N GLY A 111 -2.96 2.82 7.85
CA GLY A 111 -3.61 2.21 6.67
C GLY A 111 -3.95 0.72 6.87
N GLU A 112 -3.06 -0.06 7.52
CA GLU A 112 -3.35 -1.46 7.88
C GLU A 112 -4.54 -1.56 8.84
N ASN A 113 -4.61 -0.71 9.89
CA ASN A 113 -5.73 -0.71 10.83
C ASN A 113 -7.02 -0.19 10.19
N LEU A 114 -6.94 0.84 9.35
CA LEU A 114 -8.09 1.37 8.62
C LEU A 114 -8.66 0.31 7.69
N SER A 115 -7.82 -0.37 6.92
CA SER A 115 -8.27 -1.44 6.02
C SER A 115 -8.94 -2.59 6.77
N ARG A 116 -8.42 -2.95 7.95
CA ARG A 116 -9.05 -3.93 8.84
C ARG A 116 -10.43 -3.48 9.29
N PHE A 117 -10.58 -2.22 9.70
CA PHE A 117 -11.88 -1.65 10.07
C PHE A 117 -12.89 -1.71 8.90
N TYR A 118 -12.46 -1.36 7.67
CA TYR A 118 -13.34 -1.41 6.50
C TYR A 118 -13.71 -2.84 6.09
N PHE A 119 -12.82 -3.80 6.30
CA PHE A 119 -13.14 -5.21 6.11
C PHE A 119 -14.18 -5.70 7.12
N ASP A 120 -13.93 -5.49 8.42
CA ASP A 120 -14.82 -5.98 9.50
C ASP A 120 -16.21 -5.34 9.44
N ARG A 121 -16.29 -4.09 9.00
CA ARG A 121 -17.54 -3.33 8.98
C ARG A 121 -18.29 -3.39 7.66
N TYR A 122 -17.59 -3.44 6.55
CA TYR A 122 -18.16 -3.27 5.21
C TYR A 122 -17.81 -4.39 4.24
N GLY A 123 -16.98 -5.34 4.64
CA GLY A 123 -16.57 -6.47 3.80
C GLY A 123 -15.61 -6.09 2.65
N ILE A 124 -14.90 -4.97 2.74
CA ILE A 124 -13.89 -4.59 1.74
C ILE A 124 -12.64 -5.43 1.99
N GLU A 125 -12.43 -6.42 1.13
CA GLU A 125 -11.26 -7.27 1.23
C GLU A 125 -9.98 -6.51 0.91
N THR A 126 -8.96 -6.68 1.74
CA THR A 126 -7.70 -5.96 1.58
C THR A 126 -6.48 -6.86 1.76
N VAL A 127 -5.54 -6.78 0.82
CA VAL A 127 -4.20 -7.33 0.99
C VAL A 127 -3.23 -6.18 1.26
N CYS A 128 -2.68 -6.14 2.47
CA CYS A 128 -1.65 -5.18 2.87
C CYS A 128 -0.27 -5.78 2.58
N LEU A 129 0.48 -5.17 1.69
CA LEU A 129 1.81 -5.60 1.29
C LEU A 129 2.86 -4.82 2.10
N ARG A 130 3.48 -5.43 3.11
CA ARG A 130 4.63 -4.86 3.81
C ARG A 130 5.87 -4.96 2.92
N ILE A 131 6.04 -3.97 2.05
CA ILE A 131 7.14 -3.92 1.09
C ILE A 131 8.41 -3.45 1.80
N GLY A 132 9.52 -4.14 1.56
CA GLY A 132 10.83 -3.74 2.00
C GLY A 132 11.45 -2.71 1.07
N SER A 133 12.28 -3.15 0.12
CA SER A 133 12.94 -2.30 -0.86
C SER A 133 12.61 -2.79 -2.26
N SER A 134 11.85 -2.01 -3.03
CA SER A 134 11.50 -2.36 -4.43
C SER A 134 12.14 -1.35 -5.39
N PHE A 135 13.22 -1.79 -6.02
CA PHE A 135 14.02 -1.05 -7.00
C PHE A 135 14.50 -2.02 -8.07
N PRO A 136 14.94 -1.54 -9.25
CA PRO A 136 15.49 -2.43 -10.29
C PRO A 136 16.59 -3.34 -9.76
N GLU A 137 17.47 -2.81 -8.88
CA GLU A 137 18.56 -3.54 -8.24
C GLU A 137 18.73 -3.09 -6.79
N PRO A 138 19.12 -3.98 -5.86
CA PRO A 138 19.42 -3.60 -4.49
C PRO A 138 20.67 -2.71 -4.45
N LYS A 139 20.62 -1.58 -3.74
CA LYS A 139 21.68 -0.58 -3.68
C LYS A 139 22.72 -0.84 -2.57
N ASP A 140 22.34 -1.58 -1.55
CA ASP A 140 23.17 -1.90 -0.40
C ASP A 140 22.84 -3.28 0.18
N ARG A 141 23.70 -3.75 1.11
CA ARG A 141 23.55 -5.06 1.74
C ARG A 141 22.25 -5.21 2.54
N ARG A 142 21.76 -4.13 3.15
CA ARG A 142 20.50 -4.14 3.89
C ARG A 142 19.33 -4.34 2.94
N MET A 143 19.35 -3.65 1.80
CA MET A 143 18.29 -3.78 0.80
C MET A 143 18.24 -5.20 0.21
N MET A 144 19.40 -5.88 0.10
CA MET A 144 19.42 -7.27 -0.38
C MET A 144 18.57 -8.21 0.47
N VAL A 145 18.46 -7.98 1.77
CA VAL A 145 17.63 -8.83 2.67
C VAL A 145 16.13 -8.63 2.44
N THR A 146 15.73 -7.41 2.14
CA THR A 146 14.30 -7.02 2.01
C THR A 146 13.91 -6.65 0.59
N TRP A 147 14.77 -6.95 -0.39
CA TRP A 147 14.53 -6.59 -1.77
C TRP A 147 13.35 -7.38 -2.36
N LEU A 148 12.52 -6.66 -3.08
CA LEU A 148 11.40 -7.17 -3.86
C LEU A 148 11.59 -6.75 -5.31
N SER A 149 11.83 -7.70 -6.21
CA SER A 149 11.95 -7.43 -7.64
C SER A 149 10.63 -6.90 -8.20
N TYR A 150 10.68 -6.20 -9.32
CA TYR A 150 9.46 -5.73 -9.98
C TYR A 150 8.60 -6.90 -10.50
N ASP A 151 9.25 -7.98 -10.94
CA ASP A 151 8.52 -9.18 -11.39
C ASP A 151 7.77 -9.83 -10.22
N ASP A 152 8.44 -10.02 -9.07
CA ASP A 152 7.80 -10.58 -7.87
C ASP A 152 6.71 -9.63 -7.31
N LEU A 153 6.93 -8.31 -7.36
CA LEU A 153 5.90 -7.34 -6.98
C LEU A 153 4.68 -7.46 -7.90
N THR A 154 4.90 -7.58 -9.20
CA THR A 154 3.82 -7.73 -10.18
C THR A 154 3.04 -9.02 -9.95
N ASP A 155 3.73 -10.16 -9.73
CA ASP A 155 3.07 -11.44 -9.40
C ASP A 155 2.29 -11.34 -8.09
N LEU A 156 2.88 -10.72 -7.06
CA LEU A 156 2.23 -10.55 -5.76
C LEU A 156 0.96 -9.68 -5.85
N VAL A 157 1.02 -8.56 -6.58
CA VAL A 157 -0.15 -7.70 -6.83
C VAL A 157 -1.21 -8.45 -7.65
N THR A 158 -0.80 -9.16 -8.69
CA THR A 158 -1.69 -9.95 -9.54
C THR A 158 -2.43 -11.01 -8.72
N ARG A 159 -1.72 -11.79 -7.90
CA ARG A 159 -2.35 -12.77 -6.99
C ARG A 159 -3.27 -12.11 -5.98
N SER A 160 -2.89 -10.95 -5.44
CA SER A 160 -3.72 -10.20 -4.49
C SER A 160 -5.03 -9.71 -5.11
N LEU A 161 -5.03 -9.39 -6.40
CA LEU A 161 -6.22 -8.95 -7.13
C LEU A 161 -7.15 -10.12 -7.50
N PHE A 162 -6.58 -11.22 -8.00
CA PHE A 162 -7.34 -12.28 -8.66
C PHE A 162 -7.60 -13.53 -7.79
N THR A 163 -7.04 -13.64 -6.59
CA THR A 163 -7.41 -14.71 -5.65
C THR A 163 -8.87 -14.51 -5.22
N PRO A 164 -9.73 -15.54 -5.31
CA PRO A 164 -11.19 -15.40 -5.12
C PRO A 164 -11.60 -14.77 -3.78
N GLU A 165 -11.01 -15.24 -2.69
CA GLU A 165 -11.31 -14.75 -1.34
C GLU A 165 -10.01 -14.53 -0.57
N VAL A 166 -9.73 -13.29 -0.19
CA VAL A 166 -8.53 -12.96 0.59
C VAL A 166 -8.87 -12.44 1.99
N GLY A 167 -10.10 -11.97 2.21
CA GLY A 167 -10.49 -11.35 3.46
C GLY A 167 -9.61 -10.13 3.78
N HIS A 168 -9.06 -10.08 4.98
CA HIS A 168 -8.04 -9.10 5.36
C HIS A 168 -6.72 -9.81 5.62
N LEU A 169 -5.75 -9.60 4.77
CA LEU A 169 -4.47 -10.29 4.79
C LEU A 169 -3.31 -9.30 4.83
N ILE A 170 -2.33 -9.58 5.67
CA ILE A 170 -1.04 -8.87 5.73
C ILE A 170 0.06 -9.83 5.29
N VAL A 171 0.84 -9.44 4.29
CA VAL A 171 1.95 -10.24 3.76
C VAL A 171 3.23 -9.41 3.66
N TYR A 172 4.38 -10.03 3.85
CA TYR A 172 5.66 -9.42 3.59
C TYR A 172 6.01 -9.55 2.11
N GLY A 173 6.34 -8.41 1.49
CA GLY A 173 6.81 -8.35 0.11
C GLY A 173 8.33 -8.38 0.06
N ALA A 174 8.89 -9.55 -0.20
CA ALA A 174 10.32 -9.74 -0.46
C ALA A 174 10.51 -10.87 -1.46
N SER A 175 11.49 -10.75 -2.35
CA SER A 175 11.90 -11.83 -3.25
C SER A 175 12.61 -12.95 -2.47
N ALA A 176 12.84 -14.09 -3.12
CA ALA A 176 13.57 -15.20 -2.53
C ALA A 176 15.09 -14.87 -2.41
N ASN A 177 15.40 -13.85 -1.63
CA ASN A 177 16.75 -13.35 -1.43
C ASN A 177 17.62 -14.38 -0.72
N ARG A 178 18.73 -14.74 -1.32
CA ARG A 178 19.74 -15.61 -0.72
C ARG A 178 20.97 -14.76 -0.39
N CYS A 179 21.18 -14.48 0.89
CA CYS A 179 22.33 -13.78 1.43
C CYS A 179 23.31 -14.75 2.06
#